data_ed888a681ec5bd9fdb5036d15609823e
#
_entry.id   ed888a681ec5bd9fdb5036d15609823e
#
_cell.length_a   1.000
_cell.length_b   1.000
_cell.length_c   1.000
_cell.angle_alpha   90.00
_cell.angle_beta   90.00
_cell.angle_gamma   90.00
#
_symmetry.space_group_name_H-M   'P 1'
#
loop_
_entity.id
_entity.type
_entity.pdbx_description
1 polymer ?
#
loop_
_entity_poly.entity_id
_entity_poly.type
_entity_poly.pdbx_seq_one_letter_code
_entity_poly.pdbx_strand_id
1 'polypeptide(L)'
;MNESKGALTEAVYYILISLYTPLHGYGVIQNVENISGGRVRLGAGTLYGALNTLLSRGWIVECGDSGDRKKEYIITESGKRAVHDEIDRLQELLENGRRVLEALKDQ
;
A
#
# COMPACT_ATOMS: atom_id res chain seq x y z
N MET A 1 -19.38 13.32 3.05
CA MET A 1 -18.83 12.19 3.76
C MET A 1 -17.51 11.78 3.18
N ASN A 2 -16.73 11.16 3.98
CA ASN A 2 -15.34 10.91 3.62
C ASN A 2 -15.00 9.44 3.60
N GLU A 3 -15.92 8.64 3.18
CA GLU A 3 -15.65 7.20 3.12
C GLU A 3 -14.48 6.90 2.22
N SER A 4 -14.28 7.73 1.19
CA SER A 4 -13.18 7.50 0.27
C SER A 4 -11.83 7.60 0.95
N LYS A 5 -11.78 8.18 2.14
CA LYS A 5 -10.53 8.34 2.87
C LYS A 5 -10.38 7.34 4.00
N GLY A 6 -11.01 6.20 3.86
CA GLY A 6 -10.84 5.17 4.86
C GLY A 6 -9.41 4.67 4.91
N ALA A 7 -9.08 4.11 6.05
CA ALA A 7 -7.74 3.60 6.27
C ALA A 7 -7.44 2.44 5.33
N LEU A 8 -6.21 2.40 4.85
CA LEU A 8 -5.72 1.23 4.13
C LEU A 8 -5.23 0.21 5.16
N THR A 9 -5.35 -1.06 4.80
CA THR A 9 -4.69 -2.05 5.63
C THR A 9 -3.19 -1.92 5.43
N GLU A 10 -2.45 -2.42 6.40
CA GLU A 10 -0.99 -2.38 6.30
C GLU A 10 -0.51 -3.09 5.04
N ALA A 11 -1.09 -4.25 4.73
CA ALA A 11 -0.69 -5.01 3.54
C ALA A 11 -0.96 -4.23 2.26
N VAL A 12 -2.14 -3.64 2.14
CA VAL A 12 -2.49 -2.89 0.93
C VAL A 12 -1.58 -1.67 0.77
N TYR A 13 -1.29 -0.99 1.86
CA TYR A 13 -0.39 0.14 1.82
C TYR A 13 0.99 -0.28 1.28
N TYR A 14 1.56 -1.36 1.81
CA TYR A 14 2.86 -1.83 1.34
C TYR A 14 2.82 -2.29 -0.12
N ILE A 15 1.73 -2.93 -0.53
CA ILE A 15 1.59 -3.34 -1.92
C ILE A 15 1.60 -2.12 -2.83
N LEU A 16 0.81 -1.10 -2.49
CA LEU A 16 0.74 0.09 -3.32
C LEU A 16 2.08 0.80 -3.43
N ILE A 17 2.79 0.97 -2.30
CA ILE A 17 4.07 1.67 -2.38
C ILE A 17 5.14 0.84 -3.08
N SER A 18 4.98 -0.48 -3.12
CA SER A 18 5.87 -1.33 -3.91
C SER A 18 5.71 -1.10 -5.40
N LEU A 19 4.51 -0.69 -5.82
CA LEU A 19 4.17 -0.61 -7.24
C LEU A 19 4.39 0.76 -7.84
N TYR A 20 5.16 1.61 -7.19
CA TYR A 20 5.68 2.81 -7.86
C TYR A 20 6.63 2.44 -8.98
N THR A 21 7.18 1.24 -8.95
CA THR A 21 7.90 0.66 -10.08
C THR A 21 7.19 -0.62 -10.50
N PRO A 22 7.27 -0.99 -11.77
CA PRO A 22 6.58 -2.20 -12.24
C PRO A 22 7.16 -3.45 -11.58
N LEU A 23 6.27 -4.29 -11.09
CA LEU A 23 6.68 -5.57 -10.50
C LEU A 23 5.63 -6.63 -10.81
N HIS A 24 6.08 -7.87 -11.00
CA HIS A 24 5.16 -9.00 -11.02
C HIS A 24 4.87 -9.45 -9.59
N GLY A 25 3.88 -10.33 -9.45
CA GLY A 25 3.37 -10.67 -8.12
C GLY A 25 4.43 -11.13 -7.13
N TYR A 26 5.32 -12.03 -7.58
CA TYR A 26 6.37 -12.51 -6.69
C TYR A 26 7.30 -11.39 -6.25
N GLY A 27 7.58 -10.47 -7.18
CA GLY A 27 8.38 -9.30 -6.83
C GLY A 27 7.73 -8.42 -5.79
N VAL A 28 6.39 -8.31 -5.84
CA VAL A 28 5.67 -7.55 -4.82
C VAL A 28 5.84 -8.22 -3.46
N ILE A 29 5.68 -9.55 -3.41
CA ILE A 29 5.83 -10.30 -2.16
C ILE A 29 7.21 -10.02 -1.54
N GLN A 30 8.25 -10.15 -2.37
CA GLN A 30 9.60 -9.93 -1.89
C GLN A 30 9.83 -8.50 -1.43
N ASN A 31 9.34 -7.56 -2.21
CA ASN A 31 9.56 -6.15 -1.88
C ASN A 31 8.83 -5.75 -0.60
N VAL A 32 7.60 -6.23 -0.41
CA VAL A 32 6.85 -5.94 0.79
C VAL A 32 7.58 -6.50 2.02
N GLU A 33 8.06 -7.73 1.93
CA GLU A 33 8.82 -8.30 3.04
C GLU A 33 10.05 -7.47 3.34
N ASN A 34 10.74 -7.03 2.30
CA ASN A 34 11.97 -6.27 2.44
C ASN A 34 11.72 -4.90 3.07
N ILE A 35 10.79 -4.12 2.53
CA ILE A 35 10.59 -2.77 3.06
C ILE A 35 9.94 -2.76 4.43
N SER A 36 9.24 -3.83 4.79
CA SER A 36 8.63 -3.94 6.12
C SER A 36 9.58 -4.55 7.15
N GLY A 37 10.81 -4.88 6.73
CA GLY A 37 11.76 -5.52 7.65
C GLY A 37 11.31 -6.89 8.10
N GLY A 38 10.58 -7.60 7.24
CA GLY A 38 10.06 -8.93 7.56
C GLY A 38 8.76 -8.93 8.33
N ARG A 39 8.24 -7.76 8.66
CA ARG A 39 7.01 -7.65 9.45
C ARG A 39 5.80 -8.14 8.67
N VAL A 40 5.77 -7.89 7.37
CA VAL A 40 4.65 -8.29 6.53
C VAL A 40 5.14 -9.31 5.52
N ARG A 41 4.56 -10.50 5.57
CA ARG A 41 4.87 -11.59 4.65
C ARG A 41 3.58 -12.05 4.01
N LEU A 42 3.46 -11.82 2.71
CA LEU A 42 2.22 -12.09 2.00
C LEU A 42 2.28 -13.47 1.37
N GLY A 43 1.21 -14.22 1.55
CA GLY A 43 1.04 -15.43 0.77
C GLY A 43 0.49 -15.09 -0.60
N ALA A 44 0.64 -16.01 -1.54
CA ALA A 44 0.22 -15.77 -2.91
C ALA A 44 -1.28 -15.49 -3.01
N GLY A 45 -2.08 -16.25 -2.28
CA GLY A 45 -3.53 -16.05 -2.33
C GLY A 45 -3.94 -14.68 -1.85
N THR A 46 -3.37 -14.25 -0.73
CA THR A 46 -3.66 -12.93 -0.19
C THR A 46 -3.22 -11.84 -1.15
N LEU A 47 -2.02 -12.01 -1.73
CA LEU A 47 -1.52 -11.01 -2.68
C LEU A 47 -2.43 -10.90 -3.89
N TYR A 48 -2.75 -12.02 -4.54
CA TYR A 48 -3.54 -11.93 -5.77
C TYR A 48 -4.96 -11.47 -5.51
N GLY A 49 -5.52 -11.79 -4.34
CA GLY A 49 -6.80 -11.21 -3.95
C GLY A 49 -6.72 -9.71 -3.84
N ALA A 50 -5.65 -9.20 -3.20
CA ALA A 50 -5.46 -7.77 -3.07
C ALA A 50 -5.24 -7.12 -4.42
N LEU A 51 -4.41 -7.72 -5.29
CA LEU A 51 -4.18 -7.15 -6.61
C LEU A 51 -5.49 -7.04 -7.40
N ASN A 52 -6.33 -8.06 -7.33
CA ASN A 52 -7.61 -8.00 -8.02
C ASN A 52 -8.48 -6.85 -7.53
N THR A 53 -8.50 -6.64 -6.23
CA THR A 53 -9.26 -5.54 -5.66
C THR A 53 -8.69 -4.19 -6.11
N LEU A 54 -7.37 -4.08 -6.12
CA LEU A 54 -6.74 -2.82 -6.52
C LEU A 54 -6.93 -2.53 -8.02
N LEU A 55 -6.89 -3.56 -8.85
CA LEU A 55 -7.22 -3.42 -10.27
C LEU A 55 -8.65 -2.94 -10.43
N SER A 56 -9.56 -3.52 -9.69
CA SER A 56 -10.97 -3.16 -9.74
C SER A 56 -11.20 -1.70 -9.34
N ARG A 57 -10.44 -1.21 -8.38
CA ARG A 57 -10.55 0.18 -7.95
C ARG A 57 -9.85 1.15 -8.89
N GLY A 58 -9.07 0.64 -9.83
CA GLY A 58 -8.31 1.50 -10.72
C GLY A 58 -7.09 2.13 -10.06
N TRP A 59 -6.62 1.57 -8.94
CA TRP A 59 -5.45 2.09 -8.26
C TRP A 59 -4.15 1.51 -8.81
N ILE A 60 -4.23 0.38 -9.52
CA ILE A 60 -3.11 -0.19 -10.25
C ILE A 60 -3.61 -0.66 -11.60
N VAL A 61 -2.67 -0.85 -12.54
CA VAL A 61 -2.99 -1.42 -13.85
C VAL A 61 -1.92 -2.43 -14.18
N GLU A 62 -2.26 -3.35 -15.08
CA GLU A 62 -1.26 -4.24 -15.65
C GLU A 62 -0.41 -3.48 -16.64
N CYS A 63 0.87 -3.84 -16.67
CA CYS A 63 1.80 -3.22 -17.58
C CYS A 63 2.84 -4.26 -17.96
N GLY A 64 3.76 -3.87 -18.81
CA GLY A 64 4.84 -4.76 -19.17
C GLY A 64 4.65 -5.32 -20.55
N ASP A 65 5.66 -6.04 -20.97
CA ASP A 65 5.72 -6.54 -22.31
C ASP A 65 4.90 -7.81 -22.45
N SER A 66 4.09 -7.87 -23.47
CA SER A 66 3.21 -8.98 -23.69
C SER A 66 3.95 -10.27 -24.00
N GLY A 67 5.22 -10.21 -24.34
CA GLY A 67 5.99 -11.40 -24.61
C GLY A 67 6.31 -12.24 -23.39
N ASP A 68 6.14 -11.67 -22.22
CA ASP A 68 6.45 -12.34 -20.98
C ASP A 68 5.19 -12.98 -20.41
N ARG A 69 5.35 -14.16 -19.82
CA ARG A 69 4.23 -14.81 -19.18
C ARG A 69 3.82 -14.15 -17.89
N LYS A 70 4.74 -13.44 -17.27
CA LYS A 70 4.47 -12.82 -15.99
C LYS A 70 3.84 -11.46 -16.19
N LYS A 71 2.72 -11.27 -15.55
CA LYS A 71 2.08 -9.97 -15.55
C LYS A 71 2.77 -9.07 -14.55
N GLU A 72 3.02 -7.86 -14.98
CA GLU A 72 3.51 -6.83 -14.09
C GLU A 72 2.42 -5.83 -13.82
N TYR A 73 2.54 -5.12 -12.72
CA TYR A 73 1.56 -4.14 -12.28
C TYR A 73 2.29 -2.86 -11.92
N ILE A 74 1.59 -1.75 -12.06
CA ILE A 74 2.14 -0.44 -11.66
C ILE A 74 1.01 0.39 -11.09
N ILE A 75 1.35 1.26 -10.15
CA ILE A 75 0.37 2.13 -9.51
C ILE A 75 -0.08 3.21 -10.50
N THR A 76 -1.35 3.62 -10.40
CA THR A 76 -1.91 4.69 -11.21
C THR A 76 -1.86 5.99 -10.43
N GLU A 77 -2.20 7.10 -11.11
CA GLU A 77 -2.32 8.37 -10.40
C GLU A 77 -3.35 8.31 -9.29
N SER A 78 -4.44 7.60 -9.54
CA SER A 78 -5.47 7.41 -8.52
C SER A 78 -4.92 6.65 -7.33
N GLY A 79 -4.12 5.61 -7.58
CA GLY A 79 -3.48 4.86 -6.51
C GLY A 79 -2.50 5.71 -5.72
N LYS A 80 -1.75 6.56 -6.41
CA LYS A 80 -0.82 7.44 -5.74
C LYS A 80 -1.54 8.41 -4.81
N ARG A 81 -2.70 8.91 -5.24
CA ARG A 81 -3.50 9.77 -4.37
C ARG A 81 -3.95 9.01 -3.12
N ALA A 82 -4.33 7.76 -3.28
CA ALA A 82 -4.71 6.95 -2.14
C ALA A 82 -3.55 6.77 -1.16
N VAL A 83 -2.33 6.59 -1.68
CA VAL A 83 -1.14 6.50 -0.83
C VAL A 83 -0.89 7.80 -0.10
N HIS A 84 -0.97 8.93 -0.81
CA HIS A 84 -0.75 10.23 -0.17
C HIS A 84 -1.79 10.51 0.91
N ASP A 85 -3.05 10.19 0.64
CA ASP A 85 -4.09 10.37 1.65
C ASP A 85 -3.81 9.51 2.88
N GLU A 86 -3.31 8.31 2.66
CA GLU A 86 -3.00 7.43 3.79
C GLU A 86 -1.82 7.96 4.60
N ILE A 87 -0.80 8.46 3.93
CA ILE A 87 0.34 9.04 4.62
C ILE A 87 -0.11 10.23 5.47
N ASP A 88 -0.96 11.08 4.91
CA ASP A 88 -1.48 12.23 5.64
C ASP A 88 -2.29 11.78 6.86
N ARG A 89 -3.10 10.74 6.69
CA ARG A 89 -3.89 10.21 7.79
C ARG A 89 -2.99 9.67 8.89
N LEU A 90 -1.96 8.91 8.51
CA LEU A 90 -1.03 8.33 9.49
C LEU A 90 -0.27 9.45 10.23
N GLN A 91 0.13 10.48 9.51
CA GLN A 91 0.82 11.61 10.10
C GLN A 91 -0.05 12.28 11.15
N GLU A 92 -1.31 12.51 10.84
CA GLU A 92 -2.23 13.13 11.78
C GLU A 92 -2.42 12.27 13.03
N LEU A 93 -2.60 10.96 12.82
CA LEU A 93 -2.76 10.06 13.95
C LEU A 93 -1.52 10.08 14.84
N LEU A 94 -0.36 10.07 14.21
CA LEU A 94 0.90 10.09 14.95
C LEU A 94 1.03 11.36 15.76
N GLU A 95 0.75 12.49 15.14
CA GLU A 95 0.86 13.79 15.83
C GLU A 95 -0.11 13.90 16.98
N ASN A 96 -1.34 13.43 16.77
CA ASN A 96 -2.33 13.48 17.83
C ASN A 96 -1.91 12.63 19.03
N GLY A 97 -1.40 11.42 18.74
CA GLY A 97 -0.94 10.55 19.80
C GLY A 97 0.21 11.13 20.59
N ARG A 98 1.19 11.68 19.87
CA ARG A 98 2.35 12.26 20.52
C ARG A 98 1.96 13.45 21.39
N ARG A 99 1.03 14.27 20.90
CA ARG A 99 0.60 15.44 21.67
C ARG A 99 -0.06 15.03 22.97
N VAL A 100 -0.91 14.00 22.92
CA VAL A 100 -1.56 13.51 24.12
C VAL A 100 -0.53 12.95 25.11
N LEU A 101 0.40 12.14 24.60
CA LEU A 101 1.41 11.55 25.49
C LEU A 101 2.34 12.61 26.10
N GLU A 102 2.67 13.64 25.32
CA GLU A 102 3.49 14.72 25.85
C GLU A 102 2.77 15.48 26.95
N ALA A 103 1.48 15.73 26.77
CA ALA A 103 0.71 16.44 27.79
C ALA A 103 0.66 15.63 29.10
N LEU A 104 0.60 14.31 28.98
CA LEU A 104 0.55 13.47 30.17
C LEU A 104 1.87 13.48 30.94
N LYS A 105 2.98 13.67 30.25
CA LYS A 105 4.28 13.73 30.92
C LYS A 105 4.41 14.93 31.86
N ASP A 106 3.66 15.96 31.58
CA ASP A 106 3.76 17.20 32.36
C ASP A 106 2.93 17.18 33.63
N GLN A 107 2.27 16.09 33.91
CA GLN A 107 1.41 15.99 35.08
C GLN A 107 2.06 15.30 36.27
#